data_e9bd56339ec68b35bdf62c952ba02a13
#
_entry.id   e9bd56339ec68b35bdf62c952ba02a13
#
_cell.length_a   1.000
_cell.length_b   1.000
_cell.length_c   1.000
_cell.angle_alpha   90.00
_cell.angle_beta   90.00
_cell.angle_gamma   90.00
#
_symmetry.space_group_name_H-M   'P 1'
#
loop_
_entity.id
_entity.type
_entity.pdbx_description
1 polymer ?
#
loop_
_entity_poly.entity_id
_entity_poly.type
_entity_poly.pdbx_seq_one_letter_code
_entity_poly.pdbx_strand_id
1 'polypeptide(L)'
;MSKNYLFTSESVTEGHPDKVCDKVSDAILDEFLKGDPESRVAVETMTTTGFVGVAGEVTSKASFDIEQIVRKTISEIGYNDPELKFDSASCEVMIKLGRQSPDISQGVTANDDKEQGAGDQGLMFGYATNETEELMPLPILLAQKLTKKLTDVRKNGELSWVRPDGKSQVSVRYEDDKPKQLEAIVISTQHSPDITHDEITKQIIEYVIKPVCDEFWNDKIKIHVNPTGKFEIGGPHGDAGLTGRKIIVDTYGGMGRHGGGAFSGKDPSKVDRSACYMCRYVAKNIVAAGLSDRCEVQVAYAIGVAKPVSLMVSTFGTNKIPENEIEKLVNKHFDMRPAEIVKHLDLKKPIYKKTAAYGHFGRNEPEFKWDITDKADVLKQEAGL
;
A
#
# COMPACT_ATOMS: atom_id res chain seq x y z
N MET A 1 -20.11 -17.23 19.42
CA MET A 1 -19.24 -17.02 20.60
C MET A 1 -18.56 -15.70 20.42
N SER A 2 -18.69 -14.80 21.39
CA SER A 2 -17.98 -13.52 21.45
C SER A 2 -16.46 -13.78 21.37
N LYS A 3 -15.77 -13.08 20.49
CA LYS A 3 -14.32 -13.21 20.33
C LYS A 3 -13.63 -12.01 20.89
N ASN A 4 -12.88 -12.20 21.97
CA ASN A 4 -12.02 -11.17 22.56
C ASN A 4 -10.57 -11.51 22.27
N TYR A 5 -9.85 -10.59 21.62
CA TYR A 5 -8.46 -10.80 21.22
C TYR A 5 -7.70 -9.48 21.10
N LEU A 6 -6.38 -9.57 21.07
CA LEU A 6 -5.51 -8.47 20.65
C LEU A 6 -5.12 -8.68 19.19
N PHE A 7 -5.22 -7.60 18.41
CA PHE A 7 -4.72 -7.60 17.03
C PHE A 7 -3.69 -6.49 16.84
N THR A 8 -2.63 -6.81 16.14
CA THR A 8 -1.49 -5.92 15.97
C THR A 8 -1.17 -5.77 14.49
N SER A 9 -1.00 -4.52 14.04
CA SER A 9 -0.48 -4.20 12.71
C SER A 9 0.73 -3.28 12.83
N GLU A 10 1.56 -3.28 11.80
CA GLU A 10 2.73 -2.41 11.71
C GLU A 10 2.71 -1.58 10.42
N SER A 11 3.46 -0.50 10.41
CA SER A 11 3.76 0.30 9.22
C SER A 11 5.18 0.83 9.28
N VAL A 12 5.67 1.31 8.13
CA VAL A 12 7.01 1.88 8.01
C VAL A 12 6.95 3.21 7.25
N THR A 13 7.94 4.07 7.49
CA THR A 13 8.07 5.35 6.78
C THR A 13 8.53 5.15 5.33
N GLU A 14 8.42 6.19 4.51
CA GLU A 14 8.96 6.21 3.13
C GLU A 14 10.48 6.00 3.06
N GLY A 15 11.20 6.25 4.18
CA GLY A 15 12.65 6.07 4.28
C GLY A 15 13.08 4.67 4.74
N HIS A 16 12.16 3.78 5.08
CA HIS A 16 12.49 2.37 5.30
C HIS A 16 13.06 1.75 4.02
N PRO A 17 14.13 0.92 4.08
CA PRO A 17 14.81 0.40 2.88
C PRO A 17 13.88 -0.19 1.83
N ASP A 18 12.92 -1.04 2.23
CA ASP A 18 11.97 -1.64 1.30
C ASP A 18 11.04 -0.57 0.67
N LYS A 19 10.63 0.45 1.44
CA LYS A 19 9.76 1.52 0.91
C LYS A 19 10.51 2.52 0.03
N VAL A 20 11.80 2.72 0.26
CA VAL A 20 12.66 3.42 -0.70
C VAL A 20 12.63 2.71 -2.05
N CYS A 21 12.77 1.38 -2.05
CA CYS A 21 12.70 0.57 -3.26
C CYS A 21 11.34 0.67 -3.95
N ASP A 22 10.25 0.53 -3.20
CA ASP A 22 8.89 0.68 -3.72
C ASP A 22 8.68 2.05 -4.37
N LYS A 23 9.14 3.11 -3.70
CA LYS A 23 8.98 4.49 -4.18
C LYS A 23 9.81 4.78 -5.42
N VAL A 24 11.01 4.24 -5.52
CA VAL A 24 11.85 4.33 -6.72
C VAL A 24 11.19 3.60 -7.89
N SER A 25 10.75 2.37 -7.69
CA SER A 25 10.09 1.56 -8.73
C SER A 25 8.81 2.22 -9.24
N ASP A 26 7.98 2.77 -8.36
CA ASP A 26 6.75 3.48 -8.76
C ASP A 26 7.03 4.86 -9.37
N ALA A 27 8.12 5.53 -8.98
CA ALA A 27 8.53 6.78 -9.64
C ALA A 27 8.96 6.55 -11.10
N ILE A 28 9.67 5.44 -11.36
CA ILE A 28 10.05 5.03 -12.72
C ILE A 28 8.80 4.67 -13.53
N LEU A 29 7.88 3.91 -12.95
CA LEU A 29 6.59 3.58 -13.58
C LEU A 29 5.82 4.84 -13.97
N ASP A 30 5.69 5.81 -13.07
CA ASP A 30 4.97 7.06 -13.33
C ASP A 30 5.58 7.85 -14.48
N GLU A 31 6.92 7.91 -14.60
CA GLU A 31 7.57 8.60 -15.72
C GLU A 31 7.33 7.89 -17.06
N PHE A 32 7.31 6.55 -17.08
CA PHE A 32 6.93 5.80 -18.29
C PHE A 32 5.48 6.10 -18.70
N LEU A 33 4.54 6.07 -17.75
CA LEU A 33 3.12 6.33 -18.03
C LEU A 33 2.85 7.78 -18.46
N LYS A 34 3.60 8.76 -17.98
CA LYS A 34 3.54 10.16 -18.46
C LYS A 34 3.88 10.29 -19.93
N GLY A 35 4.92 9.59 -20.38
CA GLY A 35 5.38 9.64 -21.77
C GLY A 35 4.61 8.72 -22.71
N ASP A 36 4.10 7.60 -22.20
CA ASP A 36 3.33 6.60 -22.94
C ASP A 36 2.36 5.87 -21.98
N PRO A 37 1.06 6.22 -21.98
CA PRO A 37 0.06 5.54 -21.13
C PRO A 37 -0.12 4.04 -21.42
N GLU A 38 0.38 3.55 -22.56
CA GLU A 38 0.34 2.13 -22.93
C GLU A 38 1.61 1.37 -22.50
N SER A 39 2.51 2.01 -21.75
CA SER A 39 3.73 1.40 -21.26
C SER A 39 3.46 0.11 -20.48
N ARG A 40 4.27 -0.90 -20.77
CA ARG A 40 4.35 -2.15 -20.01
C ARG A 40 5.61 -2.10 -19.16
N VAL A 41 5.44 -2.12 -17.86
CA VAL A 41 6.51 -1.90 -16.88
C VAL A 41 6.43 -2.95 -15.78
N ALA A 42 7.55 -3.60 -15.53
CA ALA A 42 7.79 -4.43 -14.37
C ALA A 42 9.20 -4.11 -13.89
N VAL A 43 9.32 -3.20 -12.93
CA VAL A 43 10.61 -2.68 -12.43
C VAL A 43 10.72 -2.96 -10.96
N GLU A 44 11.80 -3.59 -10.57
CA GLU A 44 12.16 -3.88 -9.19
C GLU A 44 13.43 -3.12 -8.83
N THR A 45 13.50 -2.70 -7.58
CA THR A 45 14.64 -1.96 -7.02
C THR A 45 15.19 -2.72 -5.82
N MET A 46 16.51 -2.71 -5.67
CA MET A 46 17.23 -3.16 -4.50
C MET A 46 18.10 -2.02 -3.97
N THR A 47 18.17 -1.86 -2.66
CA THR A 47 19.06 -0.89 -2.01
C THR A 47 19.89 -1.53 -0.90
N THR A 48 21.10 -1.04 -0.73
CA THR A 48 21.97 -1.33 0.41
C THR A 48 22.91 -0.13 0.63
N THR A 49 23.89 -0.24 1.51
CA THR A 49 24.87 0.82 1.77
C THR A 49 25.47 1.37 0.49
N GLY A 50 25.23 2.65 0.21
CA GLY A 50 25.79 3.38 -0.93
C GLY A 50 25.40 2.86 -2.32
N PHE A 51 24.38 2.01 -2.44
CA PHE A 51 24.03 1.34 -3.69
C PHE A 51 22.52 1.27 -3.95
N VAL A 52 22.15 1.46 -5.22
CA VAL A 52 20.79 1.24 -5.76
C VAL A 52 20.89 0.43 -7.05
N GLY A 53 20.28 -0.73 -7.08
CA GLY A 53 20.11 -1.55 -8.27
C GLY A 53 18.67 -1.48 -8.77
N VAL A 54 18.46 -1.19 -10.06
CA VAL A 54 17.16 -1.19 -10.74
C VAL A 54 17.20 -2.24 -11.84
N ALA A 55 16.29 -3.21 -11.78
CA ALA A 55 16.20 -4.29 -12.76
C ALA A 55 14.74 -4.51 -13.19
N GLY A 56 14.53 -5.14 -14.34
CA GLY A 56 13.19 -5.49 -14.83
C GLY A 56 13.03 -5.39 -16.32
N GLU A 57 11.79 -5.36 -16.77
CA GLU A 57 11.41 -5.31 -18.18
C GLU A 57 10.48 -4.13 -18.46
N VAL A 58 10.77 -3.43 -19.55
CA VAL A 58 9.98 -2.29 -20.02
C VAL A 58 9.73 -2.37 -21.51
N THR A 59 8.49 -2.12 -21.91
CA THR A 59 8.11 -1.87 -23.30
C THR A 59 7.34 -0.55 -23.33
N SER A 60 7.95 0.49 -23.86
CA SER A 60 7.40 1.85 -23.89
C SER A 60 7.96 2.65 -25.05
N LYS A 61 7.25 3.67 -25.48
CA LYS A 61 7.71 4.72 -26.40
C LYS A 61 8.38 5.88 -25.64
N ALA A 62 8.18 5.97 -24.34
CA ALA A 62 8.78 7.00 -23.49
C ALA A 62 10.29 6.74 -23.32
N SER A 63 11.06 7.82 -23.22
CA SER A 63 12.50 7.79 -22.97
C SER A 63 12.88 8.95 -22.07
N PHE A 64 13.60 8.67 -21.01
CA PHE A 64 14.08 9.64 -20.02
C PHE A 64 15.31 9.08 -19.28
N ASP A 65 15.96 9.93 -18.52
CA ASP A 65 17.08 9.54 -17.67
C ASP A 65 16.56 8.90 -16.36
N ILE A 66 16.66 7.57 -16.29
CA ILE A 66 16.19 6.78 -15.17
C ILE A 66 17.03 7.06 -13.91
N GLU A 67 18.36 7.25 -14.06
CA GLU A 67 19.23 7.56 -12.93
C GLU A 67 18.81 8.88 -12.27
N GLN A 68 18.46 9.89 -13.05
CA GLN A 68 17.96 11.15 -12.52
C GLN A 68 16.68 10.97 -11.71
N ILE A 69 15.75 10.10 -12.15
CA ILE A 69 14.52 9.80 -11.40
C ILE A 69 14.83 9.08 -10.09
N VAL A 70 15.76 8.13 -10.10
CA VAL A 70 16.21 7.42 -8.90
C VAL A 70 16.77 8.42 -7.88
N ARG A 71 17.75 9.23 -8.28
CA ARG A 71 18.40 10.23 -7.42
C ARG A 71 17.41 11.25 -6.87
N LYS A 72 16.54 11.78 -7.71
CA LYS A 72 15.47 12.71 -7.32
C LYS A 72 14.56 12.08 -6.26
N THR A 73 14.16 10.83 -6.44
CA THR A 73 13.27 10.13 -5.51
C THR A 73 13.94 9.92 -4.14
N ILE A 74 15.21 9.51 -4.12
CA ILE A 74 16.01 9.35 -2.90
C ILE A 74 16.15 10.69 -2.16
N SER A 75 16.42 11.77 -2.92
CA SER A 75 16.50 13.13 -2.37
C SER A 75 15.18 13.59 -1.73
N GLU A 76 14.05 13.37 -2.41
CA GLU A 76 12.71 13.73 -1.90
C GLU A 76 12.30 12.93 -0.65
N ILE A 77 12.80 11.69 -0.48
CA ILE A 77 12.66 10.91 0.74
C ILE A 77 13.42 11.58 1.89
N GLY A 78 14.56 12.21 1.60
CA GLY A 78 15.38 12.93 2.59
C GLY A 78 16.76 12.30 2.83
N TYR A 79 17.19 11.40 1.98
CA TYR A 79 18.56 10.88 1.99
C TYR A 79 19.48 11.82 1.19
N ASN A 80 19.90 12.92 1.84
CA ASN A 80 20.73 13.97 1.26
C ASN A 80 22.02 14.24 2.05
N ASP A 81 22.29 13.44 3.08
CA ASP A 81 23.42 13.55 3.96
C ASP A 81 24.36 12.34 3.77
N PRO A 82 25.61 12.54 3.28
CA PRO A 82 26.56 11.47 3.08
C PRO A 82 26.92 10.68 4.37
N GLU A 83 26.72 11.29 5.55
CA GLU A 83 26.95 10.60 6.83
C GLU A 83 25.99 9.41 7.02
N LEU A 84 24.82 9.42 6.36
CA LEU A 84 23.88 8.31 6.35
C LEU A 84 24.38 7.09 5.56
N LYS A 85 25.54 7.20 4.86
CA LYS A 85 26.15 6.16 4.02
C LYS A 85 25.22 5.65 2.90
N PHE A 86 24.20 6.41 2.63
CA PHE A 86 23.25 6.25 1.53
C PHE A 86 22.64 7.63 1.25
N ASP A 87 23.00 8.25 0.14
CA ASP A 87 22.50 9.57 -0.24
C ASP A 87 22.31 9.70 -1.75
N SER A 88 21.48 10.64 -2.14
CA SER A 88 21.04 10.83 -3.53
C SER A 88 22.16 11.26 -4.49
N ALA A 89 23.24 11.85 -3.99
CA ALA A 89 24.34 12.38 -4.82
C ALA A 89 25.44 11.34 -5.02
N SER A 90 25.80 10.58 -3.96
CA SER A 90 26.99 9.74 -3.97
C SER A 90 26.70 8.24 -4.13
N CYS A 91 25.46 7.76 -3.95
CA CYS A 91 25.18 6.34 -4.11
C CYS A 91 25.45 5.87 -5.55
N GLU A 92 26.00 4.66 -5.68
CA GLU A 92 26.10 3.98 -6.97
C GLU A 92 24.70 3.60 -7.47
N VAL A 93 24.39 3.89 -8.75
CA VAL A 93 23.13 3.51 -9.37
C VAL A 93 23.41 2.58 -10.55
N MET A 94 22.93 1.35 -10.43
CA MET A 94 23.02 0.35 -11.50
C MET A 94 21.65 0.11 -12.11
N ILE A 95 21.54 0.24 -13.44
CA ILE A 95 20.27 0.06 -14.16
C ILE A 95 20.43 -1.10 -15.14
N LYS A 96 19.52 -2.09 -15.05
CA LYS A 96 19.49 -3.26 -15.92
C LYS A 96 18.06 -3.55 -16.35
N LEU A 97 17.58 -2.85 -17.38
CA LEU A 97 16.24 -3.02 -17.95
C LEU A 97 16.30 -3.72 -19.29
N GLY A 98 15.50 -4.78 -19.42
CA GLY A 98 15.27 -5.53 -20.66
C GLY A 98 13.93 -5.18 -21.31
N ARG A 99 13.58 -5.91 -22.37
CA ARG A 99 12.24 -5.88 -22.97
C ARG A 99 11.43 -7.07 -22.49
N GLN A 100 10.11 -6.88 -22.34
CA GLN A 100 9.19 -7.97 -22.00
C GLN A 100 9.25 -9.10 -23.02
N SER A 101 9.18 -10.36 -22.54
CA SER A 101 9.14 -11.55 -23.38
C SER A 101 7.99 -11.50 -24.40
N PRO A 102 8.24 -11.80 -25.68
CA PRO A 102 7.18 -11.94 -26.69
C PRO A 102 6.10 -12.97 -26.30
N ASP A 103 6.49 -14.04 -25.61
CA ASP A 103 5.56 -15.11 -25.18
C ASP A 103 4.53 -14.60 -24.18
N ILE A 104 4.95 -13.74 -23.24
CA ILE A 104 4.04 -13.10 -22.29
C ILE A 104 3.14 -12.10 -23.01
N SER A 105 3.69 -11.32 -23.95
CA SER A 105 2.93 -10.28 -24.65
C SER A 105 1.77 -10.82 -25.50
N GLN A 106 1.90 -12.03 -26.08
CA GLN A 106 0.81 -12.68 -26.82
C GLN A 106 -0.44 -12.94 -26.01
N GLY A 107 -0.28 -13.24 -24.71
CA GLY A 107 -1.40 -13.52 -23.80
C GLY A 107 -2.15 -12.29 -23.35
N VAL A 108 -1.49 -11.13 -23.28
CA VAL A 108 -1.96 -9.92 -22.60
C VAL A 108 -2.30 -8.77 -23.54
N THR A 109 -2.01 -8.89 -24.82
CA THR A 109 -2.33 -7.85 -25.82
C THR A 109 -3.65 -8.16 -26.50
N ALA A 110 -4.59 -7.21 -26.47
CA ALA A 110 -5.83 -7.31 -27.24
C ALA A 110 -5.53 -7.25 -28.74
N ASN A 111 -6.26 -8.03 -29.53
CA ASN A 111 -6.28 -7.92 -30.98
C ASN A 111 -7.74 -8.04 -31.46
N ASP A 112 -7.99 -7.97 -32.78
CA ASP A 112 -9.34 -7.97 -33.34
C ASP A 112 -10.20 -9.19 -32.94
N ASP A 113 -9.57 -10.31 -32.56
CA ASP A 113 -10.24 -11.56 -32.21
C ASP A 113 -10.18 -11.90 -30.69
N LYS A 114 -9.44 -11.12 -29.88
CA LYS A 114 -9.18 -11.47 -28.48
C LYS A 114 -9.16 -10.25 -27.55
N GLU A 115 -9.99 -10.30 -26.49
CA GLU A 115 -9.93 -9.34 -25.38
C GLU A 115 -8.59 -9.45 -24.62
N GLN A 116 -8.16 -8.37 -24.00
CA GLN A 116 -6.98 -8.38 -23.12
C GLN A 116 -7.17 -9.38 -21.97
N GLY A 117 -6.36 -10.41 -21.94
CA GLY A 117 -6.32 -11.38 -20.85
C GLY A 117 -5.50 -10.88 -19.65
N ALA A 118 -5.58 -11.62 -18.55
CA ALA A 118 -4.73 -11.40 -17.39
C ALA A 118 -3.25 -11.63 -17.72
N GLY A 119 -2.39 -10.75 -17.20
CA GLY A 119 -0.93 -10.80 -17.45
C GLY A 119 -0.23 -11.96 -16.77
N ASP A 120 -0.87 -12.55 -15.78
CA ASP A 120 -0.39 -13.73 -15.03
C ASP A 120 -1.57 -14.51 -14.46
N GLN A 121 -1.31 -15.73 -14.01
CA GLN A 121 -2.19 -16.43 -13.08
C GLN A 121 -2.04 -15.83 -11.67
N GLY A 122 -3.06 -15.93 -10.84
CA GLY A 122 -2.96 -15.50 -9.45
C GLY A 122 -4.31 -15.37 -8.78
N LEU A 123 -4.25 -15.10 -7.48
CA LEU A 123 -5.43 -14.78 -6.67
C LEU A 123 -5.18 -13.46 -5.94
N MET A 124 -6.18 -12.60 -5.91
CA MET A 124 -6.12 -11.26 -5.36
C MET A 124 -7.26 -11.06 -4.37
N PHE A 125 -7.00 -10.25 -3.35
CA PHE A 125 -7.97 -9.97 -2.30
C PHE A 125 -8.23 -8.48 -2.16
N GLY A 126 -9.46 -8.14 -1.80
CA GLY A 126 -9.85 -6.85 -1.27
C GLY A 126 -10.59 -7.03 0.05
N TYR A 127 -10.45 -6.06 0.94
CA TYR A 127 -11.08 -6.10 2.27
C TYR A 127 -11.62 -4.71 2.63
N ALA A 128 -12.72 -4.69 3.38
CA ALA A 128 -13.27 -3.50 4.03
C ALA A 128 -13.97 -3.88 5.33
N THR A 129 -14.01 -2.95 6.28
CA THR A 129 -14.71 -3.08 7.56
C THR A 129 -15.19 -1.70 8.01
N ASN A 130 -16.32 -1.66 8.70
CA ASN A 130 -16.90 -0.42 9.21
C ASN A 130 -16.28 0.06 10.53
N GLU A 131 -15.03 -0.35 10.83
CA GLU A 131 -14.32 0.04 12.06
C GLU A 131 -13.88 1.50 12.06
N THR A 132 -13.69 2.08 10.88
CA THR A 132 -13.21 3.46 10.68
C THR A 132 -13.96 4.11 9.53
N GLU A 133 -13.91 5.44 9.42
CA GLU A 133 -14.53 6.19 8.31
C GLU A 133 -13.94 5.81 6.95
N GLU A 134 -12.64 5.49 6.93
CA GLU A 134 -11.95 5.03 5.73
C GLU A 134 -12.36 3.60 5.31
N LEU A 135 -13.18 2.93 6.12
CA LEU A 135 -13.55 1.52 5.99
C LEU A 135 -12.33 0.60 5.93
N MET A 136 -11.39 0.86 6.85
CA MET A 136 -10.15 0.12 7.06
C MET A 136 -10.09 -0.47 8.46
N PRO A 137 -9.32 -1.55 8.68
CA PRO A 137 -9.03 -2.03 10.02
C PRO A 137 -8.28 -0.98 10.84
N LEU A 138 -8.72 -0.73 12.06
CA LEU A 138 -8.16 0.31 12.94
C LEU A 138 -6.65 0.16 13.20
N PRO A 139 -6.09 -1.06 13.47
CA PRO A 139 -4.67 -1.18 13.78
C PRO A 139 -3.75 -0.73 12.65
N ILE A 140 -4.04 -1.14 11.41
CA ILE A 140 -3.21 -0.76 10.25
C ILE A 140 -3.39 0.71 9.90
N LEU A 141 -4.61 1.23 9.97
CA LEU A 141 -4.88 2.64 9.69
C LEU A 141 -4.10 3.55 10.64
N LEU A 142 -4.11 3.26 11.94
CA LEU A 142 -3.34 4.03 12.92
C LEU A 142 -1.83 3.86 12.72
N ALA A 143 -1.36 2.65 12.43
CA ALA A 143 0.06 2.43 12.15
C ALA A 143 0.53 3.24 10.94
N GLN A 144 -0.25 3.30 9.86
CA GLN A 144 0.04 4.12 8.67
C GLN A 144 -0.02 5.63 8.99
N LYS A 145 -1.04 6.08 9.72
CA LYS A 145 -1.14 7.48 10.15
C LYS A 145 0.05 7.91 11.04
N LEU A 146 0.53 7.04 11.93
CA LEU A 146 1.69 7.30 12.78
C LEU A 146 2.99 7.45 11.97
N THR A 147 3.26 6.55 11.02
CA THR A 147 4.45 6.66 10.15
C THR A 147 4.37 7.85 9.20
N LYS A 148 3.16 8.20 8.73
CA LYS A 148 2.92 9.43 7.95
C LYS A 148 3.20 10.68 8.79
N LYS A 149 2.66 10.77 10.01
CA LYS A 149 2.89 11.90 10.92
C LYS A 149 4.36 12.04 11.28
N LEU A 150 5.06 10.92 11.52
CA LEU A 150 6.50 10.91 11.78
C LEU A 150 7.29 11.53 10.61
N THR A 151 6.92 11.20 9.38
CA THR A 151 7.52 11.81 8.19
C THR A 151 7.16 13.29 8.05
N ASP A 152 5.93 13.68 8.37
CA ASP A 152 5.48 15.07 8.26
C ASP A 152 6.25 15.98 9.22
N VAL A 153 6.39 15.59 10.50
CA VAL A 153 7.15 16.39 11.50
C VAL A 153 8.64 16.46 11.17
N ARG A 154 9.20 15.49 10.47
CA ARG A 154 10.56 15.54 9.91
C ARG A 154 10.66 16.54 8.76
N LYS A 155 9.77 16.41 7.76
CA LYS A 155 9.83 17.22 6.52
C LYS A 155 9.48 18.68 6.72
N ASN A 156 8.60 19.00 7.66
CA ASN A 156 8.25 20.38 7.99
C ASN A 156 9.25 21.05 8.98
N GLY A 157 10.24 20.28 9.48
CA GLY A 157 11.27 20.78 10.39
C GLY A 157 10.85 20.89 11.85
N GLU A 158 9.65 20.44 12.22
CA GLU A 158 9.13 20.45 13.59
C GLU A 158 10.00 19.59 14.53
N LEU A 159 10.46 18.42 14.02
CA LEU A 159 11.42 17.53 14.69
C LEU A 159 12.65 17.32 13.78
N SER A 160 13.57 18.27 13.77
CA SER A 160 14.73 18.29 12.88
C SER A 160 15.75 17.15 13.12
N TRP A 161 15.69 16.52 14.27
CA TRP A 161 16.55 15.38 14.62
C TRP A 161 16.06 14.03 14.06
N VAL A 162 14.79 13.96 13.59
CA VAL A 162 14.22 12.76 12.98
C VAL A 162 14.88 12.52 11.62
N ARG A 163 15.34 11.29 11.37
CA ARG A 163 15.91 10.84 10.11
C ARG A 163 14.88 10.01 9.31
N PRO A 164 15.15 9.66 8.02
CA PRO A 164 14.10 9.12 7.14
C PRO A 164 13.51 7.77 7.55
N ASP A 165 14.31 6.86 8.14
CA ASP A 165 13.85 5.51 8.50
C ASP A 165 13.05 5.50 9.80
N GLY A 166 11.98 4.75 9.80
CA GLY A 166 11.15 4.58 10.99
C GLY A 166 10.04 3.55 10.80
N LYS A 167 9.53 3.06 11.93
CA LYS A 167 8.49 2.03 12.00
C LYS A 167 7.48 2.39 13.08
N SER A 168 6.25 1.96 12.89
CA SER A 168 5.20 1.97 13.91
C SER A 168 4.58 0.59 14.07
N GLN A 169 4.06 0.29 15.24
CA GLN A 169 3.25 -0.89 15.50
C GLN A 169 2.13 -0.50 16.46
N VAL A 170 0.91 -0.94 16.18
CA VAL A 170 -0.28 -0.62 16.98
C VAL A 170 -1.00 -1.91 17.34
N SER A 171 -1.25 -2.11 18.64
CA SER A 171 -2.02 -3.23 19.17
C SER A 171 -3.37 -2.72 19.70
N VAL A 172 -4.45 -3.29 19.20
CA VAL A 172 -5.84 -2.95 19.55
C VAL A 172 -6.50 -4.15 20.19
N ARG A 173 -7.21 -3.91 21.28
CA ARG A 173 -8.12 -4.88 21.90
C ARG A 173 -9.45 -4.88 21.15
N TYR A 174 -9.86 -6.08 20.75
CA TYR A 174 -11.18 -6.35 20.17
C TYR A 174 -12.07 -7.07 21.19
N GLU A 175 -13.31 -6.65 21.26
CA GLU A 175 -14.39 -7.30 22.01
C GLU A 175 -15.58 -7.47 21.07
N ASP A 176 -16.11 -8.67 20.97
CA ASP A 176 -17.18 -9.03 20.03
C ASP A 176 -16.85 -8.62 18.59
N ASP A 177 -15.59 -8.88 18.19
CA ASP A 177 -15.04 -8.52 16.87
C ASP A 177 -15.07 -7.00 16.55
N LYS A 178 -15.19 -6.11 17.55
CA LYS A 178 -15.13 -4.65 17.40
C LYS A 178 -13.94 -4.06 18.13
N PRO A 179 -13.25 -3.07 17.54
CA PRO A 179 -12.16 -2.39 18.24
C PRO A 179 -12.69 -1.65 19.46
N LYS A 180 -12.00 -1.75 20.59
CA LYS A 180 -12.41 -1.17 21.88
C LYS A 180 -11.38 -0.23 22.47
N GLN A 181 -10.11 -0.62 22.44
CA GLN A 181 -9.07 0.10 23.16
C GLN A 181 -7.71 -0.10 22.52
N LEU A 182 -6.90 0.95 22.49
CA LEU A 182 -5.47 0.83 22.20
C LEU A 182 -4.76 0.25 23.44
N GLU A 183 -3.98 -0.80 23.22
CA GLU A 183 -3.22 -1.48 24.28
C GLU A 183 -1.74 -1.14 24.25
N ALA A 184 -1.16 -1.07 23.05
CA ALA A 184 0.27 -0.74 22.90
C ALA A 184 0.54 0.00 21.59
N ILE A 185 1.51 0.90 21.65
CA ILE A 185 2.09 1.60 20.49
C ILE A 185 3.61 1.49 20.58
N VAL A 186 4.23 1.05 19.48
CA VAL A 186 5.69 1.05 19.33
C VAL A 186 6.05 2.01 18.20
N ILE A 187 6.98 2.91 18.44
CA ILE A 187 7.60 3.76 17.42
C ILE A 187 9.10 3.53 17.46
N SER A 188 9.67 3.14 16.33
CA SER A 188 11.11 3.14 16.12
C SER A 188 11.44 4.20 15.08
N THR A 189 12.25 5.19 15.42
CA THR A 189 12.63 6.27 14.53
C THR A 189 14.15 6.46 14.51
N GLN A 190 14.70 6.50 13.32
CA GLN A 190 16.09 6.90 13.13
C GLN A 190 16.25 8.36 13.55
N HIS A 191 17.37 8.68 14.21
CA HIS A 191 17.61 10.01 14.80
C HIS A 191 19.06 10.47 14.65
N SER A 192 19.29 11.78 14.80
CA SER A 192 20.62 12.35 14.91
C SER A 192 21.28 11.97 16.26
N PRO A 193 22.63 12.02 16.36
CA PRO A 193 23.33 11.66 17.60
C PRO A 193 23.12 12.67 18.75
N ASP A 194 22.66 13.88 18.46
CA ASP A 194 22.66 15.01 19.40
C ASP A 194 21.39 15.11 20.26
N ILE A 195 20.59 14.05 20.35
CA ILE A 195 19.36 14.02 21.13
C ILE A 195 19.34 12.83 22.09
N THR A 196 18.85 13.06 23.30
CA THR A 196 18.72 12.00 24.32
C THR A 196 17.50 11.14 24.10
N HIS A 197 17.53 9.89 24.57
CA HIS A 197 16.39 8.96 24.46
C HIS A 197 15.14 9.48 25.15
N ASP A 198 15.28 10.18 26.29
CA ASP A 198 14.16 10.76 27.03
C ASP A 198 13.48 11.88 26.23
N GLU A 199 14.26 12.73 25.57
CA GLU A 199 13.74 13.79 24.70
C GLU A 199 13.05 13.21 23.47
N ILE A 200 13.65 12.18 22.82
CA ILE A 200 13.01 11.44 21.73
C ILE A 200 11.66 10.93 22.16
N THR A 201 11.60 10.23 23.31
CA THR A 201 10.36 9.64 23.82
C THR A 201 9.30 10.71 24.07
N LYS A 202 9.67 11.78 24.76
CA LYS A 202 8.75 12.89 25.07
C LYS A 202 8.21 13.56 23.80
N GLN A 203 9.07 13.87 22.84
CA GLN A 203 8.69 14.56 21.62
C GLN A 203 7.87 13.65 20.68
N ILE A 204 8.21 12.36 20.57
CA ILE A 204 7.41 11.41 19.77
C ILE A 204 6.00 11.25 20.35
N ILE A 205 5.85 11.18 21.67
CA ILE A 205 4.53 11.13 22.29
C ILE A 205 3.73 12.39 21.98
N GLU A 206 4.33 13.56 22.13
CA GLU A 206 3.63 14.85 21.99
C GLU A 206 3.30 15.20 20.53
N TYR A 207 4.25 15.03 19.61
CA TYR A 207 4.12 15.50 18.23
C TYR A 207 3.62 14.44 17.25
N VAL A 208 3.73 13.15 17.59
CA VAL A 208 3.36 12.05 16.69
C VAL A 208 2.21 11.23 17.23
N ILE A 209 2.34 10.67 18.46
CA ILE A 209 1.37 9.68 18.96
C ILE A 209 0.05 10.34 19.36
N LYS A 210 0.09 11.33 20.24
CA LYS A 210 -1.12 12.01 20.73
C LYS A 210 -1.97 12.60 19.60
N PRO A 211 -1.40 13.37 18.64
CA PRO A 211 -2.21 13.94 17.56
C PRO A 211 -2.88 12.92 16.65
N VAL A 212 -2.28 11.72 16.49
CA VAL A 212 -2.84 10.66 15.66
C VAL A 212 -3.86 9.80 16.39
N CYS A 213 -3.64 9.59 17.68
CA CYS A 213 -4.45 8.68 18.50
C CYS A 213 -5.42 9.39 19.44
N ASP A 214 -5.69 10.68 19.27
CA ASP A 214 -6.45 11.52 20.18
C ASP A 214 -7.79 10.89 20.60
N GLU A 215 -8.59 10.42 19.66
CA GLU A 215 -9.89 9.77 19.89
C GLU A 215 -9.78 8.45 20.70
N PHE A 216 -8.64 7.78 20.62
CA PHE A 216 -8.38 6.48 21.24
C PHE A 216 -7.42 6.60 22.42
N TRP A 217 -6.97 7.83 22.75
CA TRP A 217 -6.00 8.06 23.81
C TRP A 217 -6.53 7.64 25.16
N ASN A 218 -5.72 6.93 25.93
CA ASN A 218 -5.94 6.66 27.33
C ASN A 218 -4.59 6.47 28.06
N ASP A 219 -4.54 6.78 29.34
CA ASP A 219 -3.30 6.73 30.14
C ASP A 219 -2.77 5.31 30.41
N LYS A 220 -3.47 4.28 29.96
CA LYS A 220 -3.08 2.87 30.14
C LYS A 220 -2.34 2.30 28.93
N ILE A 221 -2.25 3.05 27.81
CA ILE A 221 -1.54 2.61 26.62
C ILE A 221 -0.07 2.39 26.95
N LYS A 222 0.44 1.20 26.62
CA LYS A 222 1.88 0.91 26.72
C LYS A 222 2.60 1.51 25.52
N ILE A 223 3.43 2.52 25.77
CA ILE A 223 4.19 3.21 24.73
C ILE A 223 5.65 2.79 24.78
N HIS A 224 6.19 2.37 23.65
CA HIS A 224 7.59 2.03 23.46
C HIS A 224 8.17 2.88 22.33
N VAL A 225 9.13 3.74 22.65
CA VAL A 225 9.85 4.56 21.68
C VAL A 225 11.30 4.13 21.67
N ASN A 226 11.82 3.72 20.52
CA ASN A 226 13.19 3.20 20.37
C ASN A 226 13.58 2.25 21.54
N PRO A 227 12.88 1.12 21.72
CA PRO A 227 13.05 0.28 22.91
C PRO A 227 14.46 -0.32 23.07
N THR A 228 15.29 -0.29 22.04
CA THR A 228 16.71 -0.64 22.08
C THR A 228 17.59 0.51 22.56
N GLY A 229 17.02 1.70 22.78
CA GLY A 229 17.70 2.91 23.24
C GLY A 229 18.27 3.79 22.13
N LYS A 230 18.86 3.24 21.09
CA LYS A 230 19.58 3.99 20.05
C LYS A 230 19.22 3.50 18.64
N PHE A 231 18.93 4.43 17.72
CA PHE A 231 18.68 4.12 16.32
C PHE A 231 19.28 5.22 15.40
N GLU A 232 20.60 5.34 15.39
CA GLU A 232 21.32 6.29 14.52
C GLU A 232 21.64 5.68 13.15
N ILE A 233 22.00 4.38 13.11
CA ILE A 233 22.24 3.64 11.87
C ILE A 233 20.92 3.06 11.40
N GLY A 234 20.44 3.49 10.24
CA GLY A 234 19.18 3.07 9.64
C GLY A 234 19.15 3.28 8.13
N GLY A 235 17.97 3.11 7.53
CA GLY A 235 17.83 3.16 6.09
C GLY A 235 18.61 2.06 5.38
N PRO A 236 18.92 2.21 4.08
CA PRO A 236 19.69 1.21 3.31
C PRO A 236 21.09 0.91 3.85
N HIS A 237 21.64 1.77 4.71
CA HIS A 237 22.88 1.47 5.41
C HIS A 237 22.69 0.47 6.57
N GLY A 238 21.54 0.49 7.21
CA GLY A 238 21.21 -0.43 8.32
C GLY A 238 20.75 -1.81 7.85
N ASP A 239 19.98 -1.85 6.78
CA ASP A 239 19.39 -3.08 6.21
C ASP A 239 19.16 -2.94 4.71
N ALA A 240 19.27 -4.02 3.97
CA ALA A 240 18.99 -4.04 2.55
C ALA A 240 17.47 -3.95 2.27
N GLY A 241 17.09 -3.16 1.26
CA GLY A 241 15.71 -3.04 0.78
C GLY A 241 15.48 -3.75 -0.54
N LEU A 242 14.24 -4.17 -0.77
CA LEU A 242 13.75 -4.73 -2.02
C LEU A 242 12.31 -4.30 -2.27
N THR A 243 11.97 -4.03 -3.53
CA THR A 243 10.59 -3.79 -3.96
C THR A 243 9.69 -4.98 -3.60
N GLY A 244 8.49 -4.68 -3.05
CA GLY A 244 7.48 -5.70 -2.78
C GLY A 244 7.68 -6.53 -1.52
N ARG A 245 8.51 -6.07 -0.56
CA ARG A 245 8.71 -6.76 0.74
C ARG A 245 7.84 -6.24 1.87
N LYS A 246 6.94 -5.29 1.61
CA LYS A 246 6.03 -4.70 2.61
C LYS A 246 4.55 -4.83 2.21
N ILE A 247 4.20 -5.94 1.54
CA ILE A 247 2.87 -6.17 0.95
C ILE A 247 1.74 -6.16 1.98
N ILE A 248 1.99 -6.57 3.21
CA ILE A 248 0.99 -6.54 4.30
C ILE A 248 0.82 -5.12 4.85
N VAL A 249 1.90 -4.34 4.94
CA VAL A 249 1.87 -2.90 5.27
C VAL A 249 1.12 -2.11 4.19
N ASP A 250 1.29 -2.48 2.93
CA ASP A 250 0.66 -1.84 1.78
C ASP A 250 -0.85 -2.06 1.73
N THR A 251 -1.37 -3.10 2.40
CA THR A 251 -2.76 -3.53 2.33
C THR A 251 -3.48 -3.38 3.68
N TYR A 252 -3.78 -4.47 4.37
CA TYR A 252 -4.70 -4.47 5.51
C TYR A 252 -4.04 -4.84 6.85
N GLY A 253 -2.71 -4.85 6.93
CA GLY A 253 -1.96 -5.12 8.17
C GLY A 253 -2.21 -6.51 8.76
N GLY A 254 -2.60 -7.48 7.92
CA GLY A 254 -2.89 -8.85 8.33
C GLY A 254 -4.36 -9.15 8.66
N MET A 255 -5.24 -8.15 8.67
CA MET A 255 -6.67 -8.37 8.94
C MET A 255 -7.39 -8.99 7.72
N GLY A 256 -7.08 -8.56 6.51
CA GLY A 256 -7.51 -9.19 5.26
C GLY A 256 -6.47 -10.17 4.74
N ARG A 257 -6.91 -11.18 3.98
CA ARG A 257 -6.02 -12.11 3.28
C ARG A 257 -5.21 -11.40 2.20
N HIS A 258 -4.15 -12.05 1.75
CA HIS A 258 -3.28 -11.54 0.68
C HIS A 258 -2.89 -12.66 -0.28
N GLY A 259 -2.89 -12.38 -1.59
CA GLY A 259 -2.53 -13.36 -2.62
C GLY A 259 -1.02 -13.50 -2.86
N GLY A 260 -0.19 -12.61 -2.27
CA GLY A 260 1.27 -12.64 -2.36
C GLY A 260 1.87 -11.71 -3.41
N GLY A 261 1.06 -11.16 -4.35
CA GLY A 261 1.54 -10.25 -5.39
C GLY A 261 1.89 -8.86 -4.85
N ALA A 262 3.08 -8.35 -5.18
CA ALA A 262 3.49 -6.99 -4.89
C ALA A 262 2.89 -6.00 -5.90
N PHE A 263 2.74 -4.72 -5.49
CA PHE A 263 2.17 -3.66 -6.33
C PHE A 263 3.21 -2.80 -7.02
N SER A 264 4.16 -2.26 -6.25
CA SER A 264 5.11 -1.25 -6.72
C SER A 264 5.93 -1.73 -7.91
N GLY A 265 6.17 -0.83 -8.86
CA GLY A 265 6.92 -1.10 -10.10
C GLY A 265 6.13 -1.80 -11.19
N LYS A 266 4.89 -2.21 -10.94
CA LYS A 266 4.01 -2.91 -11.90
C LYS A 266 3.00 -1.96 -12.53
N ASP A 267 2.94 -1.90 -13.87
CA ASP A 267 1.88 -1.21 -14.59
C ASP A 267 0.50 -1.90 -14.40
N PRO A 268 -0.62 -1.21 -14.68
CA PRO A 268 -1.96 -1.73 -14.37
C PRO A 268 -2.41 -2.95 -15.18
N SER A 269 -1.65 -3.40 -16.18
CA SER A 269 -1.92 -4.67 -16.86
C SER A 269 -1.64 -5.89 -15.97
N LYS A 270 -0.86 -5.71 -14.92
CA LYS A 270 -0.57 -6.75 -13.92
C LYS A 270 -1.71 -6.82 -12.92
N VAL A 271 -2.45 -7.93 -12.97
CA VAL A 271 -3.62 -8.16 -12.11
C VAL A 271 -3.29 -8.19 -10.61
N ASP A 272 -2.05 -8.51 -10.25
CA ASP A 272 -1.56 -8.36 -8.87
C ASP A 272 -1.89 -6.99 -8.28
N ARG A 273 -1.74 -5.93 -9.07
CA ARG A 273 -2.04 -4.57 -8.66
C ARG A 273 -3.49 -4.18 -8.98
N SER A 274 -3.88 -4.22 -10.23
CA SER A 274 -5.17 -3.69 -10.69
C SER A 274 -6.36 -4.45 -10.11
N ALA A 275 -6.28 -5.77 -10.02
CA ALA A 275 -7.38 -6.57 -9.47
C ALA A 275 -7.46 -6.48 -7.92
N CYS A 276 -6.33 -6.31 -7.20
CA CYS A 276 -6.38 -5.98 -5.78
C CYS A 276 -7.09 -4.65 -5.54
N TYR A 277 -6.82 -3.63 -6.36
CA TYR A 277 -7.50 -2.34 -6.28
C TYR A 277 -9.00 -2.48 -6.56
N MET A 278 -9.37 -3.28 -7.57
CA MET A 278 -10.77 -3.54 -7.87
C MET A 278 -11.47 -4.34 -6.76
N CYS A 279 -10.81 -5.34 -6.18
CA CYS A 279 -11.36 -6.07 -5.04
C CYS A 279 -11.56 -5.15 -3.82
N ARG A 280 -10.64 -4.20 -3.56
CA ARG A 280 -10.83 -3.16 -2.53
C ARG A 280 -12.05 -2.30 -2.84
N TYR A 281 -12.19 -1.83 -4.07
CA TYR A 281 -13.34 -1.03 -4.50
C TYR A 281 -14.65 -1.77 -4.27
N VAL A 282 -14.74 -3.04 -4.66
CA VAL A 282 -15.93 -3.87 -4.45
C VAL A 282 -16.24 -4.05 -2.97
N ALA A 283 -15.26 -4.48 -2.18
CA ALA A 283 -15.44 -4.72 -0.74
C ALA A 283 -15.87 -3.44 -0.01
N LYS A 284 -15.25 -2.28 -0.37
CA LYS A 284 -15.57 -0.99 0.22
C LYS A 284 -17.01 -0.56 -0.08
N ASN A 285 -17.46 -0.73 -1.31
CA ASN A 285 -18.83 -0.39 -1.69
C ASN A 285 -19.90 -1.30 -1.04
N ILE A 286 -19.59 -2.59 -0.84
CA ILE A 286 -20.47 -3.51 -0.11
C ILE A 286 -20.66 -3.05 1.34
N VAL A 287 -19.56 -2.69 2.04
CA VAL A 287 -19.63 -2.23 3.43
C VAL A 287 -20.28 -0.85 3.51
N ALA A 288 -19.93 0.08 2.62
CA ALA A 288 -20.54 1.41 2.55
C ALA A 288 -22.06 1.37 2.28
N ALA A 289 -22.52 0.41 1.49
CA ALA A 289 -23.96 0.17 1.23
C ALA A 289 -24.69 -0.41 2.46
N GLY A 290 -23.96 -0.80 3.51
CA GLY A 290 -24.53 -1.42 4.71
C GLY A 290 -24.95 -2.88 4.51
N LEU A 291 -24.50 -3.54 3.43
CA LEU A 291 -24.82 -4.95 3.17
C LEU A 291 -24.13 -5.89 4.16
N SER A 292 -22.99 -5.47 4.70
CA SER A 292 -22.26 -6.17 5.76
C SER A 292 -21.38 -5.20 6.58
N ASP A 293 -21.00 -5.59 7.80
CA ASP A 293 -20.05 -4.83 8.62
C ASP A 293 -18.60 -5.06 8.19
N ARG A 294 -18.31 -6.25 7.61
CA ARG A 294 -17.01 -6.65 7.04
C ARG A 294 -17.22 -7.37 5.72
N CYS A 295 -16.33 -7.14 4.78
CA CYS A 295 -16.36 -7.83 3.50
C CYS A 295 -14.95 -8.12 3.00
N GLU A 296 -14.72 -9.35 2.55
CA GLU A 296 -13.55 -9.76 1.80
C GLU A 296 -13.98 -10.29 0.43
N VAL A 297 -13.32 -9.83 -0.60
CA VAL A 297 -13.53 -10.27 -1.99
C VAL A 297 -12.25 -10.93 -2.49
N GLN A 298 -12.37 -12.15 -3.00
CA GLN A 298 -11.30 -12.83 -3.73
C GLN A 298 -11.65 -12.93 -5.20
N VAL A 299 -10.67 -12.67 -6.05
CA VAL A 299 -10.74 -12.97 -7.48
C VAL A 299 -9.50 -13.77 -7.91
N ALA A 300 -9.68 -14.70 -8.85
CA ALA A 300 -8.57 -15.46 -9.41
C ALA A 300 -8.58 -15.41 -10.94
N TYR A 301 -7.39 -15.38 -11.54
CA TYR A 301 -7.20 -15.37 -12.99
C TYR A 301 -6.30 -16.51 -13.46
N ALA A 302 -6.49 -16.90 -14.74
CA ALA A 302 -5.53 -17.67 -15.50
C ALA A 302 -4.85 -16.75 -16.51
N ILE A 303 -3.56 -16.96 -16.76
CA ILE A 303 -2.79 -16.17 -17.73
C ILE A 303 -3.48 -16.17 -19.12
N GLY A 304 -3.57 -15.01 -19.75
CA GLY A 304 -4.17 -14.86 -21.07
C GLY A 304 -5.69 -15.00 -21.15
N VAL A 305 -6.39 -15.19 -20.02
CA VAL A 305 -7.85 -15.28 -19.95
C VAL A 305 -8.43 -13.98 -19.38
N ALA A 306 -9.40 -13.37 -20.06
CA ALA A 306 -10.01 -12.10 -19.63
C ALA A 306 -10.98 -12.28 -18.47
N LYS A 307 -11.82 -13.30 -18.49
CA LYS A 307 -12.79 -13.55 -17.42
C LYS A 307 -12.09 -14.18 -16.20
N PRO A 308 -12.42 -13.75 -14.98
CA PRO A 308 -11.94 -14.44 -13.78
C PRO A 308 -12.30 -15.93 -13.78
N VAL A 309 -11.40 -16.75 -13.26
CA VAL A 309 -11.65 -18.18 -13.03
C VAL A 309 -12.61 -18.37 -11.86
N SER A 310 -12.50 -17.50 -10.84
CA SER A 310 -13.40 -17.52 -9.68
C SER A 310 -13.54 -16.13 -9.07
N LEU A 311 -14.70 -15.88 -8.46
CA LEU A 311 -15.00 -14.75 -7.60
C LEU A 311 -15.64 -15.30 -6.32
N MET A 312 -15.22 -14.83 -5.16
CA MET A 312 -15.79 -15.18 -3.87
C MET A 312 -16.00 -13.92 -3.05
N VAL A 313 -17.14 -13.84 -2.39
CA VAL A 313 -17.43 -12.81 -1.39
C VAL A 313 -17.63 -13.48 -0.03
N SER A 314 -16.96 -12.98 1.00
CA SER A 314 -17.15 -13.40 2.38
C SER A 314 -17.46 -12.20 3.27
N THR A 315 -18.52 -12.30 4.02
CA THR A 315 -18.97 -11.25 4.96
C THR A 315 -18.68 -11.58 6.41
N PHE A 316 -18.03 -12.71 6.66
CA PHE A 316 -17.71 -13.20 8.01
C PHE A 316 -18.95 -13.34 8.92
N GLY A 317 -20.12 -13.59 8.32
CA GLY A 317 -21.39 -13.71 9.04
C GLY A 317 -22.00 -12.38 9.49
N THR A 318 -21.53 -11.24 8.95
CA THR A 318 -22.08 -9.90 9.25
C THR A 318 -23.06 -9.38 8.18
N ASN A 319 -23.38 -10.20 7.19
CA ASN A 319 -24.28 -9.88 6.08
C ASN A 319 -25.70 -9.56 6.54
N LYS A 320 -26.35 -8.60 5.86
CA LYS A 320 -27.76 -8.23 6.06
C LYS A 320 -28.69 -8.94 5.08
N ILE A 321 -28.17 -9.41 3.96
CA ILE A 321 -28.84 -10.25 2.97
C ILE A 321 -27.98 -11.48 2.71
N PRO A 322 -28.49 -12.58 2.14
CA PRO A 322 -27.68 -13.79 1.85
C PRO A 322 -26.44 -13.48 0.99
N GLU A 323 -25.30 -14.09 1.31
CA GLU A 323 -24.03 -13.85 0.58
C GLU A 323 -24.13 -14.11 -0.92
N ASN A 324 -24.93 -15.14 -1.32
CA ASN A 324 -25.17 -15.41 -2.74
C ASN A 324 -25.93 -14.28 -3.46
N GLU A 325 -26.75 -13.50 -2.76
CA GLU A 325 -27.38 -12.30 -3.33
C GLU A 325 -26.37 -11.17 -3.46
N ILE A 326 -25.46 -11.02 -2.48
CA ILE A 326 -24.35 -10.06 -2.59
C ILE A 326 -23.45 -10.41 -3.80
N GLU A 327 -23.12 -11.69 -4.00
CA GLU A 327 -22.35 -12.14 -5.17
C GLU A 327 -23.04 -11.82 -6.50
N LYS A 328 -24.38 -11.97 -6.58
CA LYS A 328 -25.15 -11.56 -7.77
C LYS A 328 -25.04 -10.05 -8.03
N LEU A 329 -25.15 -9.23 -6.99
CA LEU A 329 -24.98 -7.78 -7.12
C LEU A 329 -23.56 -7.43 -7.58
N VAL A 330 -22.53 -8.09 -7.03
CA VAL A 330 -21.15 -7.90 -7.48
C VAL A 330 -20.99 -8.22 -8.95
N ASN A 331 -21.46 -9.39 -9.40
CA ASN A 331 -21.37 -9.79 -10.80
C ASN A 331 -22.16 -8.86 -11.75
N LYS A 332 -23.22 -8.21 -11.27
CA LYS A 332 -24.03 -7.26 -12.04
C LYS A 332 -23.38 -5.89 -12.20
N HIS A 333 -22.73 -5.37 -11.13
CA HIS A 333 -22.30 -3.98 -11.05
C HIS A 333 -20.79 -3.76 -11.25
N PHE A 334 -20.00 -4.84 -11.18
CA PHE A 334 -18.53 -4.75 -11.24
C PHE A 334 -17.97 -5.70 -12.29
N ASP A 335 -17.36 -5.12 -13.32
CA ASP A 335 -16.69 -5.92 -14.35
C ASP A 335 -15.25 -6.21 -13.92
N MET A 336 -14.98 -7.46 -13.65
CA MET A 336 -13.69 -7.93 -13.15
C MET A 336 -12.70 -8.31 -14.26
N ARG A 337 -13.00 -8.00 -15.55
CA ARG A 337 -12.06 -8.21 -16.65
C ARG A 337 -10.91 -7.20 -16.58
N PRO A 338 -9.64 -7.60 -16.80
CA PRO A 338 -8.48 -6.73 -16.60
C PRO A 338 -8.56 -5.38 -17.35
N ALA A 339 -9.00 -5.37 -18.59
CA ALA A 339 -9.15 -4.14 -19.38
C ALA A 339 -10.21 -3.19 -18.79
N GLU A 340 -11.32 -3.74 -18.32
CA GLU A 340 -12.41 -2.96 -17.75
C GLU A 340 -12.03 -2.42 -16.36
N ILE A 341 -11.28 -3.16 -15.57
CA ILE A 341 -10.70 -2.68 -14.30
C ILE A 341 -9.82 -1.44 -14.54
N VAL A 342 -8.88 -1.55 -15.48
CA VAL A 342 -7.95 -0.46 -15.83
C VAL A 342 -8.70 0.80 -16.25
N LYS A 343 -9.72 0.63 -17.08
CA LYS A 343 -10.59 1.71 -17.57
C LYS A 343 -11.45 2.32 -16.44
N HIS A 344 -12.12 1.47 -15.65
CA HIS A 344 -13.04 1.92 -14.59
C HIS A 344 -12.31 2.70 -13.52
N LEU A 345 -11.17 2.20 -13.05
CA LEU A 345 -10.34 2.84 -12.02
C LEU A 345 -9.37 3.89 -12.57
N ASP A 346 -9.34 4.13 -13.90
CA ASP A 346 -8.49 5.14 -14.57
C ASP A 346 -7.00 4.97 -14.27
N LEU A 347 -6.52 3.72 -14.34
CA LEU A 347 -5.20 3.33 -13.87
C LEU A 347 -4.03 3.64 -14.84
N LYS A 348 -4.27 4.19 -16.03
CA LYS A 348 -3.19 4.56 -16.97
C LYS A 348 -2.55 5.92 -16.65
N LYS A 349 -2.89 6.53 -15.52
CA LYS A 349 -2.34 7.81 -15.05
C LYS A 349 -1.10 7.60 -14.16
N PRO A 350 -0.19 8.57 -14.11
CA PRO A 350 1.01 8.53 -13.25
C PRO A 350 0.64 8.88 -11.80
N ILE A 351 0.06 7.93 -11.07
CA ILE A 351 -0.48 8.10 -9.72
C ILE A 351 0.22 7.21 -8.69
N TYR A 352 1.16 6.37 -9.12
CA TYR A 352 1.67 5.24 -8.36
C TYR A 352 2.73 5.60 -7.32
N LYS A 353 3.61 6.57 -7.60
CA LYS A 353 4.59 7.04 -6.62
C LYS A 353 3.95 7.48 -5.29
N LYS A 354 2.73 8.01 -5.34
CA LYS A 354 1.98 8.42 -4.15
C LYS A 354 1.51 7.24 -3.30
N THR A 355 1.30 6.07 -3.90
CA THR A 355 0.85 4.86 -3.19
C THR A 355 1.97 4.12 -2.49
N ALA A 356 3.22 4.37 -2.86
CA ALA A 356 4.38 3.59 -2.43
C ALA A 356 4.70 3.68 -0.93
N ALA A 357 4.03 4.53 -0.15
CA ALA A 357 4.16 4.61 1.31
C ALA A 357 2.82 4.95 1.96
N TYR A 358 2.66 4.55 3.23
CA TYR A 358 1.50 4.81 4.08
C TYR A 358 0.21 4.10 3.65
N GLY A 359 0.35 2.96 2.97
CA GLY A 359 -0.75 2.11 2.49
C GLY A 359 -1.33 2.55 1.15
N HIS A 360 -1.86 1.56 0.41
CA HIS A 360 -2.54 1.78 -0.87
C HIS A 360 -4.03 2.04 -0.69
N PHE A 361 -4.60 1.71 0.48
CA PHE A 361 -6.03 1.74 0.78
C PHE A 361 -6.35 2.65 1.97
N GLY A 362 -7.61 3.08 2.08
CA GLY A 362 -8.05 3.96 3.13
C GLY A 362 -7.62 5.42 2.92
N ARG A 363 -7.56 5.86 1.67
CA ARG A 363 -7.04 7.16 1.27
C ARG A 363 -8.10 7.98 0.50
N ASN A 364 -8.00 9.31 0.61
CA ASN A 364 -9.01 10.25 0.08
C ASN A 364 -8.50 11.07 -1.12
N GLU A 365 -7.34 10.73 -1.71
CA GLU A 365 -6.85 11.38 -2.91
C GLU A 365 -7.81 11.10 -4.09
N PRO A 366 -8.23 12.13 -4.84
CA PRO A 366 -9.26 11.99 -5.87
C PRO A 366 -8.89 11.07 -7.04
N GLU A 367 -7.59 10.84 -7.23
CA GLU A 367 -7.07 9.89 -8.22
C GLU A 367 -7.17 8.43 -7.80
N PHE A 368 -7.39 8.13 -6.50
CA PHE A 368 -7.48 6.76 -5.98
C PHE A 368 -8.91 6.24 -6.06
N LYS A 369 -9.36 5.98 -7.29
CA LYS A 369 -10.75 5.57 -7.57
C LYS A 369 -11.16 4.24 -6.93
N TRP A 370 -10.23 3.45 -6.47
CA TRP A 370 -10.53 2.21 -5.73
C TRP A 370 -10.99 2.44 -4.28
N ASP A 371 -10.89 3.68 -3.79
CA ASP A 371 -11.36 4.04 -2.43
C ASP A 371 -12.64 4.89 -2.43
N ILE A 372 -13.30 5.11 -3.58
CA ILE A 372 -14.61 5.77 -3.63
C ILE A 372 -15.77 4.78 -3.39
N THR A 373 -16.95 5.31 -3.02
CA THR A 373 -18.13 4.52 -2.65
C THR A 373 -19.36 4.86 -3.52
N ASP A 374 -19.13 5.19 -4.78
CA ASP A 374 -20.13 5.65 -5.74
C ASP A 374 -21.17 4.57 -6.15
N LYS A 375 -20.92 3.30 -5.81
CA LYS A 375 -21.87 2.19 -6.01
C LYS A 375 -22.71 1.87 -4.76
N ALA A 376 -22.41 2.48 -3.61
CA ALA A 376 -23.08 2.13 -2.35
C ALA A 376 -24.60 2.29 -2.42
N ASP A 377 -25.11 3.41 -2.95
CA ASP A 377 -26.54 3.70 -2.99
C ASP A 377 -27.31 2.72 -3.89
N VAL A 378 -26.77 2.40 -5.07
CA VAL A 378 -27.42 1.44 -5.98
C VAL A 378 -27.41 0.03 -5.42
N LEU A 379 -26.31 -0.38 -4.76
CA LEU A 379 -26.23 -1.69 -4.10
C LEU A 379 -27.24 -1.79 -2.95
N LYS A 380 -27.36 -0.75 -2.12
CA LYS A 380 -28.33 -0.67 -1.04
C LYS A 380 -29.76 -0.76 -1.54
N GLN A 381 -30.10 0.02 -2.55
CA GLN A 381 -31.45 0.03 -3.16
C GLN A 381 -31.81 -1.35 -3.73
N GLU A 382 -30.93 -1.98 -4.49
CA GLU A 382 -31.18 -3.29 -5.09
C GLU A 382 -31.20 -4.43 -4.05
N ALA A 383 -30.55 -4.25 -2.93
CA ALA A 383 -30.62 -5.16 -1.78
C ALA A 383 -31.93 -5.03 -0.97
N GLY A 384 -32.72 -3.98 -1.21
CA GLY A 384 -33.97 -3.71 -0.47
C GLY A 384 -33.73 -3.19 0.96
N LEU A 385 -32.62 -2.48 1.21
CA LEU A 385 -32.23 -1.93 2.51
C LEU A 385 -32.45 -0.42 2.62
#